data_9629b02c859a95dcc6972da5f1c0fb27
#
_entry.id   9629b02c859a95dcc6972da5f1c0fb27
#
_cell.length_a   1.000
_cell.length_b   1.000
_cell.length_c   1.000
_cell.angle_alpha   90.00
_cell.angle_beta   90.00
_cell.angle_gamma   90.00
#
_symmetry.space_group_name_H-M   'P 1'
#
loop_
_entity.id
_entity.type
_entity.pdbx_description
1 polymer ?
#
loop_
_entity_poly.entity_id
_entity_poly.type
_entity_poly.pdbx_seq_one_letter_code
_entity_poly.pdbx_strand_id
1 'polypeptide(L)' 'MPKGKVKWFNDMKRYGFITTDDNKDVFVHASALQGGLVTLNEGDEVEFEIVQGDKGPKAENVVKL' A
#
# COMPACT_ATOMS: atom_id res chain seq x y z
N MET A 1 4.57 -12.48 3.17
CA MET A 1 3.73 -11.36 2.76
C MET A 1 4.28 -10.76 1.48
N PRO A 2 3.42 -10.37 0.55
CA PRO A 2 3.89 -9.73 -0.68
C PRO A 2 4.64 -8.43 -0.39
N LYS A 3 5.52 -8.07 -1.30
CA LYS A 3 6.31 -6.85 -1.22
C LYS A 3 6.08 -6.02 -2.47
N GLY A 4 6.29 -4.73 -2.36
CA GLY A 4 6.19 -3.84 -3.49
C GLY A 4 6.75 -2.48 -3.17
N LYS A 5 6.55 -1.56 -4.11
CA LYS A 5 6.97 -0.17 -3.96
C LYS A 5 5.76 0.74 -4.11
N VAL A 6 5.75 1.81 -3.33
CA VAL A 6 4.68 2.79 -3.43
C VAL A 6 4.77 3.49 -4.78
N LYS A 7 3.71 3.38 -5.58
CA LYS A 7 3.63 4.06 -6.87
C LYS A 7 3.33 5.53 -6.66
N TRP A 8 2.37 5.84 -5.82
CA TRP A 8 2.06 7.18 -5.36
C TRP A 8 1.12 7.10 -4.16
N PHE A 9 1.10 8.15 -3.37
CA PHE A 9 0.21 8.24 -2.22
C PHE A 9 -0.20 9.68 -2.00
N ASN A 10 -1.51 9.91 -1.83
CA ASN A 10 -2.04 11.26 -1.62
C ASN A 10 -2.36 11.44 -0.14
N ASP A 11 -1.57 12.28 0.54
CA ASP A 11 -1.73 12.51 1.98
C ASP A 11 -3.05 13.18 2.32
N MET A 12 -3.56 14.02 1.45
CA MET A 12 -4.79 14.73 1.71
C MET A 12 -6.01 13.82 1.59
N LYS A 13 -5.99 12.94 0.61
CA LYS A 13 -7.08 11.99 0.39
C LYS A 13 -6.87 10.68 1.11
N ARG A 14 -5.69 10.48 1.67
CA ARG A 14 -5.35 9.34 2.52
C ARG A 14 -5.38 7.99 1.81
N TYR A 15 -5.03 7.97 0.53
CA TYR A 15 -4.93 6.72 -0.22
C TYR A 15 -3.89 6.81 -1.32
N GLY A 16 -3.55 5.66 -1.87
CA GLY A 16 -2.63 5.58 -2.98
C GLY A 16 -2.58 4.17 -3.56
N PHE A 17 -1.52 3.88 -4.28
CA PHE A 17 -1.33 2.57 -4.90
C PHE A 17 0.10 2.07 -4.66
N ILE A 18 0.20 0.76 -4.52
CA ILE A 18 1.48 0.06 -4.40
C ILE A 18 1.61 -0.82 -5.64
N THR A 19 2.78 -0.79 -6.27
CA THR A 19 3.09 -1.69 -7.37
C THR A 19 3.82 -2.89 -6.80
N THR A 20 3.26 -4.07 -6.97
CA THR A 20 3.84 -5.31 -6.45
C THR A 20 5.06 -5.72 -7.27
N ASP A 21 5.83 -6.69 -6.76
CA ASP A 21 7.00 -7.19 -7.46
C ASP A 21 6.66 -7.81 -8.81
N ASP A 22 5.43 -8.28 -8.98
CA ASP A 22 4.96 -8.83 -10.26
C ASP A 22 4.20 -7.80 -11.09
N ASN A 23 4.45 -6.51 -10.86
CA ASN A 23 3.94 -5.38 -11.63
C ASN A 23 2.42 -5.21 -11.61
N LYS A 24 1.79 -5.53 -10.50
CA LYS A 24 0.36 -5.28 -10.33
C LYS A 24 0.15 -4.11 -9.39
N ASP A 25 -0.85 -3.29 -9.68
CA ASP A 25 -1.19 -2.17 -8.82
C ASP A 25 -2.23 -2.62 -7.79
N VAL A 26 -1.96 -2.29 -6.52
CA VAL A 26 -2.83 -2.64 -5.41
C VAL A 26 -3.20 -1.36 -4.67
N PHE A 27 -4.50 -1.16 -4.44
CA PHE A 27 -5.00 0.00 -3.70
C PHE A 27 -4.55 -0.08 -2.24
N VAL A 28 -4.19 1.07 -1.67
CA VAL A 28 -3.86 1.17 -0.24
C VAL A 28 -4.50 2.41 0.36
N HIS A 29 -5.16 2.25 1.50
CA HIS A 29 -5.72 3.36 2.27
C HIS A 29 -4.89 3.55 3.53
N ALA A 30 -4.85 4.80 4.03
CA ALA A 30 -4.06 5.12 5.23
C ALA A 30 -4.42 4.24 6.42
N SER A 31 -5.67 3.78 6.53
CA SER A 31 -6.09 2.90 7.62
C SER A 31 -5.40 1.55 7.60
N ALA A 32 -4.78 1.17 6.48
CA ALA A 32 -4.06 -0.10 6.36
C ALA A 32 -2.62 -0.03 6.84
N LEU A 33 -2.12 1.17 7.14
CA LEU A 33 -0.73 1.36 7.55
C LEU A 33 -0.53 0.93 9.00
N GLN A 34 0.57 0.25 9.28
CA GLN A 34 0.86 -0.33 10.58
C GLN A 34 2.15 0.24 11.17
N GLY A 35 2.39 -0.05 12.45
CA GLY A 35 3.65 0.29 13.09
C GLY A 35 3.90 1.78 13.25
N GLY A 36 2.84 2.57 13.44
CA GLY A 36 2.97 4.01 13.59
C GLY A 36 3.17 4.75 12.27
N LEU A 37 3.12 4.03 11.16
CA LEU A 37 3.25 4.61 9.84
C LEU A 37 1.99 5.39 9.51
N VAL A 38 2.15 6.68 9.17
CA VAL A 38 0.99 7.55 8.92
C VAL A 38 0.87 7.96 7.46
N THR A 39 1.93 7.82 6.68
CA THR A 39 1.92 8.16 5.26
C THR A 39 2.97 7.33 4.52
N LEU A 40 2.87 7.33 3.20
CA LEU A 40 3.83 6.66 2.33
C LEU A 40 4.39 7.67 1.34
N ASN A 41 5.64 7.46 0.94
CA ASN A 41 6.30 8.27 -0.07
C ASN A 41 6.52 7.43 -1.32
N GLU A 42 6.46 8.07 -2.49
CA GLU A 42 6.71 7.40 -3.75
C GLU A 42 8.07 6.71 -3.73
N GLY A 43 8.07 5.45 -4.13
CA GLY A 43 9.30 4.66 -4.17
C GLY A 43 9.63 3.90 -2.89
N ASP A 44 8.88 4.12 -1.81
CA ASP A 44 9.11 3.40 -0.56
C ASP A 44 8.85 1.90 -0.76
N GLU A 45 9.72 1.08 -0.19
CA GLU A 45 9.53 -0.35 -0.20
C GLU A 45 8.68 -0.76 0.99
N VAL A 46 7.65 -1.55 0.72
CA VAL A 46 6.69 -1.96 1.74
C VAL A 46 6.38 -3.44 1.62
N GLU A 47 5.94 -4.00 2.73
CA GLU A 47 5.43 -5.36 2.80
C GLU A 47 3.99 -5.29 3.29
N PHE A 48 3.11 -6.14 2.76
CA PHE A 48 1.69 -6.02 3.04
C PHE A 48 0.97 -7.32 2.72
N GLU A 49 -0.30 -7.38 3.11
CA GLU A 49 -1.19 -8.47 2.72
C GLU A 49 -2.14 -7.98 1.65
N ILE A 50 -2.51 -8.86 0.72
CA ILE A 50 -3.48 -8.52 -0.31
C ILE A 50 -4.81 -9.15 0.06
N VAL A 51 -5.86 -8.32 0.12
CA VAL A 51 -7.23 -8.78 0.35
C VAL A 51 -8.12 -8.31 -0.76
N GLN A 52 -9.14 -9.10 -1.07
CA GLN A 52 -10.11 -8.70 -2.08
C GLN A 52 -11.12 -7.74 -1.48
N GLY A 53 -11.20 -6.54 -2.05
CA GLY A 53 -12.17 -5.55 -1.66
C GLY A 53 -13.28 -5.45 -2.70
N ASP A 54 -14.24 -4.57 -2.45
CA ASP A 54 -15.38 -4.37 -3.35
C ASP A 54 -14.95 -3.88 -4.73
N LYS A 55 -13.84 -3.16 -4.78
CA LYS A 55 -13.35 -2.56 -6.02
C LYS A 55 -12.11 -3.25 -6.57
N GLY A 56 -11.77 -4.41 -6.02
CA GLY A 56 -10.60 -5.17 -6.43
C GLY A 56 -9.62 -5.39 -5.29
N PRO A 57 -8.39 -5.84 -5.59
CA PRO A 57 -7.40 -6.12 -4.55
C PRO A 57 -6.96 -4.85 -3.84
N LYS A 58 -6.77 -4.96 -2.53
CA LYS A 58 -6.27 -3.84 -1.71
C LYS A 58 -5.23 -4.36 -0.73
N ALA A 59 -4.33 -3.46 -0.32
CA ALA A 59 -3.29 -3.79 0.64
C ALA A 59 -3.80 -3.59 2.07
N GLU A 60 -3.42 -4.51 2.96
CA GLU A 60 -3.72 -4.42 4.38
C GLU A 60 -2.46 -4.73 5.17
N ASN A 61 -2.42 -4.27 6.41
CA ASN A 61 -1.28 -4.51 7.30
C ASN A 61 0.05 -4.08 6.66
N VAL A 62 0.06 -2.88 6.09
CA VAL A 62 1.21 -2.36 5.38
C VAL A 62 2.30 -1.92 6.34
N VAL A 63 3.51 -2.43 6.16
CA VAL A 63 4.67 -2.01 6.95
C VAL A 63 5.77 -1.58 5.99
N LYS A 64 6.53 -0.57 6.42
CA LYS A 64 7.65 -0.08 5.64
C LYS A 64 8.88 -0.95 5.92
N LEU A 65 9.58 -1.33 4.87
CA LEU A 65 10.81 -2.13 4.97
C LEU A 65 12.03 -1.26 5.25
#